data_b18c5f846858eb7362852c472f942f40
#
_entry.id   b18c5f846858eb7362852c472f942f40
#
_cell.length_a   1.000
_cell.length_b   1.000
_cell.length_c   1.000
_cell.angle_alpha   90.00
_cell.angle_beta   90.00
_cell.angle_gamma   90.00
#
_symmetry.space_group_name_H-M   'P 1'
#
loop_
_entity.id
_entity.type
_entity.pdbx_description
1 polymer ?
#
loop_
_entity_poly.entity_id
_entity_poly.type
_entity_poly.pdbx_seq_one_letter_code
_entity_poly.pdbx_strand_id
1 'polypeptide(L)'
;MKYAAAFAAVFVAGTLAAPLGDFAWTQARERTGTFSPKALERSAGTGVALGTLGGFRTVLADIAWLRGFHFWSERDAVDCLKYCELAMTLAPEQLFFLENTANYVAFEFPVWEIRKRGGFLRVPESVQREIQKKALADALKILDAAAENNPEEPKIFVLAAQLIAIKTDRIYGAPDYAKSAAYYRRACELPGAPWFAFATYAKFVGEHVPAERASARAFLEKRLAAAKTPGQKRFFSELLEEL
;
A
#
# COMPACT_ATOMS: atom_id res chain seq x y z
N MET A 1 19.59 18.97 31.34
CA MET A 1 20.61 19.45 30.41
C MET A 1 21.30 18.34 29.58
N LYS A 2 21.61 17.13 30.10
CA LYS A 2 22.30 16.05 29.34
C LYS A 2 21.50 15.53 28.13
N TYR A 3 20.19 15.44 28.22
CA TYR A 3 19.33 14.97 27.13
C TYR A 3 19.13 16.01 26.00
N ALA A 4 19.15 17.30 26.33
CA ALA A 4 19.07 18.37 25.32
C ALA A 4 20.30 18.39 24.40
N ALA A 5 21.49 18.11 24.92
CA ALA A 5 22.71 18.00 24.14
C ALA A 5 22.69 16.76 23.21
N ALA A 6 22.16 15.63 23.68
CA ALA A 6 22.01 14.42 22.88
C ALA A 6 20.98 14.64 21.75
N PHE A 7 19.84 15.29 22.05
CA PHE A 7 18.85 15.66 21.03
C PHE A 7 19.42 16.63 19.99
N ALA A 8 20.14 17.65 20.42
CA ALA A 8 20.81 18.58 19.52
C ALA A 8 21.86 17.88 18.63
N ALA A 9 22.63 16.95 19.19
CA ALA A 9 23.62 16.19 18.42
C ALA A 9 22.95 15.29 17.36
N VAL A 10 21.86 14.63 17.68
CA VAL A 10 21.08 13.80 16.73
C VAL A 10 20.45 14.69 15.64
N PHE A 11 19.92 15.85 16.01
CA PHE A 11 19.34 16.80 15.06
C PHE A 11 20.37 17.36 14.09
N VAL A 12 21.54 17.74 14.61
CA VAL A 12 22.69 18.23 13.79
C VAL A 12 23.22 17.12 12.90
N ALA A 13 23.37 15.90 13.40
CA ALA A 13 23.79 14.75 12.60
C ALA A 13 22.77 14.44 11.49
N GLY A 14 21.45 14.52 11.78
CA GLY A 14 20.39 14.33 10.81
C GLY A 14 20.38 15.40 9.71
N THR A 15 20.58 16.68 10.06
CA THR A 15 20.65 17.76 9.09
C THR A 15 21.90 17.70 8.22
N LEU A 16 23.03 17.27 8.77
CA LEU A 16 24.28 17.06 8.01
C LEU A 16 24.22 15.83 7.11
N ALA A 17 23.46 14.79 7.51
CA ALA A 17 23.26 13.58 6.70
C ALA A 17 22.19 13.74 5.59
N ALA A 18 21.31 14.74 5.67
CA ALA A 18 20.24 14.95 4.70
C ALA A 18 20.73 15.07 3.24
N PRO A 19 21.80 15.86 2.91
CA PRO A 19 22.33 15.96 1.54
C PRO A 19 22.90 14.62 1.03
N LEU A 20 23.48 13.82 1.92
CA LEU A 20 24.00 12.48 1.57
C LEU A 20 22.85 11.51 1.28
N GLY A 21 21.75 11.60 2.05
CA GLY A 21 20.53 10.86 1.80
C GLY A 21 19.89 11.22 0.47
N ASP A 22 19.81 12.51 0.14
CA ASP A 22 19.25 13.00 -1.12
C ASP A 22 20.09 12.56 -2.32
N PHE A 23 21.41 12.61 -2.21
CA PHE A 23 22.32 12.13 -3.25
C PHE A 23 22.20 10.61 -3.46
N ALA A 24 22.23 9.83 -2.39
CA ALA A 24 22.10 8.38 -2.46
C ALA A 24 20.73 7.95 -3.02
N TRP A 25 19.67 8.66 -2.64
CA TRP A 25 18.31 8.42 -3.14
C TRP A 25 18.18 8.71 -4.64
N THR A 26 18.71 9.84 -5.09
CA THR A 26 18.66 10.21 -6.52
C THR A 26 19.41 9.17 -7.36
N GLN A 27 20.57 8.74 -6.91
CA GLN A 27 21.37 7.72 -7.59
C GLN A 27 20.68 6.32 -7.59
N ALA A 28 20.03 5.95 -6.48
CA ALA A 28 19.28 4.69 -6.41
C ALA A 28 18.07 4.70 -7.35
N ARG A 29 17.33 5.81 -7.43
CA ARG A 29 16.17 5.97 -8.29
C ARG A 29 16.53 5.94 -9.78
N GLU A 30 17.63 6.56 -10.18
CA GLU A 30 18.11 6.53 -11.56
C GLU A 30 18.53 5.13 -12.02
N ARG A 31 19.06 4.31 -11.10
CA ARG A 31 19.57 2.97 -11.41
C ARG A 31 18.52 1.86 -11.38
N THR A 32 17.46 1.99 -10.60
CA THR A 32 16.56 0.86 -10.32
C THR A 32 15.15 1.00 -10.89
N GLY A 33 14.71 2.20 -11.30
CA GLY A 33 13.39 2.43 -11.92
C GLY A 33 12.17 1.97 -11.10
N THR A 34 12.39 1.10 -10.10
CA THR A 34 11.42 0.57 -9.16
C THR A 34 12.06 0.42 -7.79
N PHE A 35 11.37 0.94 -6.80
CA PHE A 35 11.78 0.84 -5.42
C PHE A 35 11.69 -0.62 -4.95
N SER A 36 12.83 -1.21 -4.58
CA SER A 36 12.89 -2.51 -3.92
C SER A 36 13.80 -2.42 -2.70
N PRO A 37 13.37 -2.84 -1.50
CA PRO A 37 14.23 -2.91 -0.31
C PRO A 37 15.50 -3.72 -0.55
N LYS A 38 15.42 -4.79 -1.36
CA LYS A 38 16.59 -5.59 -1.79
C LYS A 38 17.56 -4.82 -2.69
N ALA A 39 17.08 -3.82 -3.44
CA ALA A 39 17.95 -2.96 -4.23
C ALA A 39 18.72 -1.97 -3.33
N LEU A 40 18.10 -1.50 -2.25
CA LEU A 40 18.75 -0.66 -1.24
C LEU A 40 19.83 -1.43 -0.48
N GLU A 41 19.58 -2.69 -0.11
CA GLU A 41 20.59 -3.58 0.50
C GLU A 41 21.82 -3.80 -0.39
N ARG A 42 21.64 -3.84 -1.70
CA ARG A 42 22.73 -4.05 -2.66
C ARG A 42 23.53 -2.78 -2.98
N SER A 43 22.90 -1.60 -2.91
CA SER A 43 23.48 -0.40 -3.49
C SER A 43 24.44 0.35 -2.58
N ALA A 44 24.48 0.11 -1.27
CA ALA A 44 25.15 1.08 -0.41
C ALA A 44 25.90 0.56 0.82
N GLY A 45 26.24 -0.66 0.99
CA GLY A 45 26.80 -0.99 2.31
C GLY A 45 25.91 -0.51 3.48
N THR A 46 24.67 -0.13 3.18
CA THR A 46 23.63 0.37 4.07
C THR A 46 23.17 -0.69 5.06
N GLY A 47 23.36 -1.96 4.76
CA GLY A 47 23.13 -3.04 5.72
C GLY A 47 23.95 -2.87 7.01
N VAL A 48 25.16 -2.34 6.91
CA VAL A 48 26.02 -2.04 8.07
C VAL A 48 25.49 -0.80 8.81
N ALA A 49 25.12 0.26 8.08
CA ALA A 49 24.59 1.48 8.69
C ALA A 49 23.21 1.24 9.33
N LEU A 50 22.33 0.49 8.67
CA LEU A 50 21.02 0.10 9.21
C LEU A 50 21.16 -0.95 10.33
N GLY A 51 22.16 -1.83 10.29
CA GLY A 51 22.45 -2.77 11.37
C GLY A 51 22.97 -2.08 12.64
N THR A 52 23.81 -1.07 12.51
CA THR A 52 24.26 -0.25 13.64
C THR A 52 23.16 0.67 14.19
N LEU A 53 22.20 1.07 13.36
CA LEU A 53 21.02 1.87 13.75
C LEU A 53 19.82 1.01 14.17
N GLY A 54 19.95 -0.32 14.26
CA GLY A 54 18.84 -1.26 14.41
C GLY A 54 17.83 -0.90 15.52
N GLY A 55 18.28 -0.32 16.63
CA GLY A 55 17.40 0.18 17.70
C GLY A 55 16.67 1.50 17.37
N PHE A 56 17.13 2.27 16.38
CA PHE A 56 16.56 3.57 16.01
C PHE A 56 15.79 3.54 14.68
N ARG A 57 15.73 2.40 14.04
CA ARG A 57 15.15 2.24 12.71
C ARG A 57 13.69 2.69 12.65
N THR A 58 12.88 2.32 13.63
CA THR A 58 11.48 2.74 13.74
C THR A 58 11.36 4.24 13.97
N VAL A 59 12.21 4.81 14.84
CA VAL A 59 12.24 6.26 15.10
C VAL A 59 12.60 7.05 13.82
N LEU A 60 13.55 6.55 13.04
CA LEU A 60 13.89 7.16 11.75
C LEU A 60 12.76 7.04 10.73
N ALA A 61 12.02 5.93 10.75
CA ALA A 61 10.83 5.76 9.93
C ALA A 61 9.74 6.78 10.31
N ASP A 62 9.51 6.99 11.61
CA ASP A 62 8.55 7.99 12.09
C ASP A 62 8.98 9.42 11.69
N ILE A 63 10.27 9.74 11.79
CA ILE A 63 10.80 11.05 11.35
C ILE A 63 10.61 11.23 9.84
N ALA A 64 10.92 10.20 9.05
CA ALA A 64 10.69 10.23 7.61
C ALA A 64 9.21 10.40 7.28
N TRP A 65 8.33 9.70 7.98
CA TRP A 65 6.89 9.83 7.83
C TRP A 65 6.40 11.25 8.14
N LEU A 66 6.83 11.83 9.27
CA LEU A 66 6.46 13.21 9.64
C LEU A 66 6.96 14.23 8.60
N ARG A 67 8.12 13.98 7.99
CA ARG A 67 8.61 14.80 6.88
C ARG A 67 7.74 14.63 5.64
N GLY A 68 7.35 13.40 5.30
CA GLY A 68 6.40 13.11 4.22
C GLY A 68 5.05 13.80 4.45
N PHE A 69 4.54 13.76 5.68
CA PHE A 69 3.32 14.46 6.05
C PHE A 69 3.42 16.00 5.91
N HIS A 70 4.59 16.57 6.21
CA HIS A 70 4.83 18.00 5.93
C HIS A 70 4.65 18.30 4.45
N PHE A 71 5.27 17.55 3.54
CA PHE A 71 5.10 17.73 2.10
C PHE A 71 3.69 17.39 1.60
N TRP A 72 3.00 16.46 2.27
CA TRP A 72 1.57 16.24 2.03
C TRP A 72 0.74 17.50 2.30
N SER A 73 1.02 18.22 3.40
CA SER A 73 0.33 19.47 3.73
C SER A 73 0.60 20.59 2.72
N GLU A 74 1.79 20.61 2.13
CA GLU A 74 2.20 21.52 1.05
C GLU A 74 1.70 21.07 -0.35
N ARG A 75 1.07 19.89 -0.44
CA ARG A 75 0.62 19.26 -1.70
C ARG A 75 1.77 18.98 -2.67
N ASP A 76 2.94 18.73 -2.17
CA ASP A 76 4.09 18.27 -2.95
C ASP A 76 4.11 16.74 -3.00
N ALA A 77 3.55 16.20 -4.08
CA ALA A 77 3.45 14.74 -4.27
C ALA A 77 4.83 14.07 -4.43
N VAL A 78 5.82 14.77 -4.97
CA VAL A 78 7.13 14.19 -5.25
C VAL A 78 7.91 13.97 -3.95
N ASP A 79 8.07 15.02 -3.16
CA ASP A 79 8.79 14.92 -1.90
C ASP A 79 7.98 14.16 -0.85
N CYS A 80 6.65 14.27 -0.84
CA CYS A 80 5.79 13.43 -0.01
C CYS A 80 6.05 11.94 -0.26
N LEU A 81 5.97 11.48 -1.51
CA LEU A 81 6.19 10.08 -1.87
C LEU A 81 7.60 9.62 -1.48
N LYS A 82 8.62 10.41 -1.76
CA LYS A 82 10.03 10.12 -1.40
C LYS A 82 10.19 9.77 0.09
N TYR A 83 9.62 10.58 0.97
CA TYR A 83 9.75 10.35 2.41
C TYR A 83 8.82 9.24 2.92
N CYS A 84 7.65 9.05 2.32
CA CYS A 84 6.80 7.90 2.60
C CYS A 84 7.48 6.57 2.22
N GLU A 85 8.12 6.51 1.04
CA GLU A 85 8.91 5.36 0.59
C GLU A 85 10.09 5.10 1.53
N LEU A 86 10.77 6.14 2.01
CA LEU A 86 11.83 6.00 3.01
C LEU A 86 11.29 5.41 4.32
N ALA A 87 10.13 5.86 4.81
CA ALA A 87 9.51 5.32 6.01
C ALA A 87 9.17 3.83 5.84
N MET A 88 8.58 3.44 4.70
CA MET A 88 8.28 2.04 4.38
C MET A 88 9.55 1.17 4.26
N THR A 89 10.66 1.74 3.79
CA THR A 89 11.94 1.03 3.72
C THR A 89 12.54 0.80 5.09
N LEU A 90 12.44 1.79 5.95
CA LEU A 90 12.97 1.74 7.30
C LEU A 90 12.15 0.81 8.21
N ALA A 91 10.85 0.70 7.99
CA ALA A 91 9.96 -0.15 8.80
C ALA A 91 8.93 -0.89 7.90
N PRO A 92 9.39 -1.86 7.08
CA PRO A 92 8.53 -2.56 6.11
C PRO A 92 7.43 -3.40 6.74
N GLU A 93 7.55 -3.74 8.02
CA GLU A 93 6.55 -4.43 8.83
C GLU A 93 5.41 -3.51 9.29
N GLN A 94 5.58 -2.19 9.19
CA GLN A 94 4.58 -1.21 9.63
C GLN A 94 3.56 -0.92 8.51
N LEU A 95 2.49 -1.68 8.51
CA LEU A 95 1.40 -1.54 7.53
C LEU A 95 0.81 -0.11 7.48
N PHE A 96 0.88 0.64 8.58
CA PHE A 96 0.42 2.02 8.63
C PHE A 96 1.05 2.90 7.53
N PHE A 97 2.37 2.82 7.35
CA PHE A 97 3.06 3.61 6.32
C PHE A 97 2.64 3.18 4.92
N LEU A 98 2.54 1.86 4.70
CA LEU A 98 2.13 1.29 3.43
C LEU A 98 0.70 1.70 3.05
N GLU A 99 -0.24 1.52 3.97
CA GLU A 99 -1.66 1.82 3.74
C GLU A 99 -1.87 3.29 3.40
N ASN A 100 -1.28 4.19 4.19
CA ASN A 100 -1.42 5.62 3.96
C ASN A 100 -0.71 6.06 2.67
N THR A 101 0.48 5.52 2.36
CA THR A 101 1.18 5.85 1.11
C THR A 101 0.38 5.41 -0.10
N ALA A 102 -0.14 4.19 -0.11
CA ALA A 102 -0.99 3.69 -1.19
C ALA A 102 -2.25 4.56 -1.37
N ASN A 103 -2.86 4.99 -0.26
CA ASN A 103 -4.01 5.90 -0.28
C ASN A 103 -3.64 7.29 -0.81
N TYR A 104 -2.52 7.87 -0.40
CA TYR A 104 -2.07 9.17 -0.94
C TYR A 104 -1.86 9.10 -2.45
N VAL A 105 -1.16 8.07 -2.92
CA VAL A 105 -0.91 7.87 -4.36
C VAL A 105 -2.21 7.63 -5.13
N ALA A 106 -3.13 6.84 -4.57
CA ALA A 106 -4.38 6.52 -5.24
C ALA A 106 -5.37 7.69 -5.25
N PHE A 107 -5.48 8.48 -4.19
CA PHE A 107 -6.59 9.43 -4.02
C PHE A 107 -6.15 10.89 -3.98
N GLU A 108 -5.07 11.23 -3.26
CA GLU A 108 -4.68 12.61 -3.05
C GLU A 108 -3.87 13.18 -4.23
N PHE A 109 -2.84 12.47 -4.66
CA PHE A 109 -1.93 12.94 -5.71
C PHE A 109 -2.64 13.22 -7.05
N PRO A 110 -3.57 12.37 -7.53
CA PRO A 110 -4.31 12.68 -8.75
C PRO A 110 -5.20 13.91 -8.61
N VAL A 111 -5.76 14.18 -7.43
CA VAL A 111 -6.54 15.39 -7.16
C VAL A 111 -5.65 16.63 -7.21
N TRP A 112 -4.45 16.57 -6.60
CA TRP A 112 -3.50 17.69 -6.64
C TRP A 112 -3.01 17.96 -8.06
N GLU A 113 -2.74 16.92 -8.83
CA GLU A 113 -2.33 17.04 -10.24
C GLU A 113 -3.43 17.70 -11.10
N ILE A 114 -4.69 17.27 -10.94
CA ILE A 114 -5.83 17.88 -11.65
C ILE A 114 -5.99 19.34 -11.25
N ARG A 115 -5.88 19.65 -9.95
CA ARG A 115 -5.96 21.04 -9.45
C ARG A 115 -4.84 21.91 -10.00
N LYS A 116 -3.61 21.41 -10.05
CA LYS A 116 -2.43 22.11 -10.60
C LYS A 116 -2.62 22.43 -12.09
N ARG A 117 -3.33 21.58 -12.84
CA ARG A 117 -3.67 21.81 -14.26
C ARG A 117 -4.87 22.72 -14.51
N GLY A 118 -5.43 23.32 -13.46
CA GLY A 118 -6.55 24.28 -13.54
C GLY A 118 -7.87 23.78 -12.97
N GLY A 119 -7.88 22.58 -12.36
CA GLY A 119 -9.02 22.01 -11.64
C GLY A 119 -9.98 21.21 -12.51
N PHE A 120 -10.92 20.54 -11.83
CA PHE A 120 -11.85 19.58 -12.45
C PHE A 120 -12.72 20.17 -13.56
N LEU A 121 -13.04 21.46 -13.48
CA LEU A 121 -13.86 22.13 -14.48
C LEU A 121 -13.11 22.49 -15.77
N ARG A 122 -11.77 22.61 -15.72
CA ARG A 122 -10.95 23.03 -16.87
C ARG A 122 -10.20 21.89 -17.50
N VAL A 123 -9.82 20.88 -16.71
CA VAL A 123 -9.11 19.70 -17.24
C VAL A 123 -10.11 18.79 -17.93
N PRO A 124 -9.90 18.41 -19.20
CA PRO A 124 -10.79 17.49 -19.91
C PRO A 124 -10.97 16.17 -19.16
N GLU A 125 -12.16 15.61 -19.18
CA GLU A 125 -12.51 14.39 -18.44
C GLU A 125 -11.63 13.19 -18.86
N SER A 126 -11.27 13.09 -20.13
CA SER A 126 -10.34 12.07 -20.64
C SER A 126 -8.95 12.17 -19.95
N VAL A 127 -8.45 13.40 -19.77
CA VAL A 127 -7.17 13.65 -19.10
C VAL A 127 -7.27 13.34 -17.60
N GLN A 128 -8.37 13.73 -16.94
CA GLN A 128 -8.61 13.35 -15.54
C GLN A 128 -8.60 11.82 -15.38
N ARG A 129 -9.26 11.12 -16.31
CA ARG A 129 -9.34 9.65 -16.31
C ARG A 129 -7.95 9.01 -16.43
N GLU A 130 -7.10 9.51 -17.33
CA GLU A 130 -5.73 9.01 -17.46
C GLU A 130 -4.88 9.27 -16.20
N ILE A 131 -5.02 10.43 -15.57
CA ILE A 131 -4.37 10.72 -14.29
C ILE A 131 -4.82 9.72 -13.21
N GLN A 132 -6.12 9.42 -13.13
CA GLN A 132 -6.67 8.46 -12.16
C GLN A 132 -6.21 7.02 -12.45
N LYS A 133 -6.14 6.60 -13.71
CA LYS A 133 -5.62 5.27 -14.11
C LYS A 133 -4.16 5.11 -13.70
N LYS A 134 -3.33 6.13 -13.99
CA LYS A 134 -1.93 6.12 -13.59
C LYS A 134 -1.79 6.02 -12.06
N ALA A 135 -2.55 6.80 -11.31
CA ALA A 135 -2.54 6.77 -9.86
C ALA A 135 -2.90 5.40 -9.28
N LEU A 136 -3.92 4.73 -9.83
CA LEU A 136 -4.27 3.36 -9.44
C LEU A 136 -3.12 2.38 -9.74
N ALA A 137 -2.53 2.46 -10.94
CA ALA A 137 -1.43 1.59 -11.31
C ALA A 137 -0.21 1.78 -10.42
N ASP A 138 0.13 3.03 -10.07
CA ASP A 138 1.26 3.34 -9.19
C ASP A 138 1.00 2.87 -7.75
N ALA A 139 -0.22 3.04 -7.23
CA ALA A 139 -0.59 2.52 -5.90
C ALA A 139 -0.53 0.98 -5.84
N LEU A 140 -1.00 0.29 -6.89
CA LEU A 140 -0.92 -1.17 -6.95
C LEU A 140 0.53 -1.67 -7.02
N LYS A 141 1.43 -0.98 -7.73
CA LYS A 141 2.87 -1.34 -7.70
C LYS A 141 3.48 -1.26 -6.30
N ILE A 142 3.08 -0.27 -5.51
CA ILE A 142 3.53 -0.14 -4.12
C ILE A 142 3.04 -1.34 -3.29
N LEU A 143 1.78 -1.72 -3.46
CA LEU A 143 1.19 -2.86 -2.74
C LEU A 143 1.77 -4.20 -3.20
N ASP A 144 2.01 -4.39 -4.49
CA ASP A 144 2.64 -5.61 -5.02
C ASP A 144 4.07 -5.76 -4.49
N ALA A 145 4.87 -4.69 -4.48
CA ALA A 145 6.20 -4.69 -3.89
C ALA A 145 6.19 -4.97 -2.37
N ALA A 146 5.16 -4.46 -1.66
CA ALA A 146 4.99 -4.74 -0.24
C ALA A 146 4.59 -6.21 0.01
N ALA A 147 3.77 -6.80 -0.86
CA ALA A 147 3.38 -8.20 -0.79
C ALA A 147 4.57 -9.15 -1.01
N GLU A 148 5.56 -8.77 -1.84
CA GLU A 148 6.79 -9.53 -2.00
C GLU A 148 7.63 -9.58 -0.70
N ASN A 149 7.60 -8.50 0.10
CA ASN A 149 8.32 -8.43 1.37
C ASN A 149 7.52 -9.01 2.54
N ASN A 150 6.19 -9.04 2.46
CA ASN A 150 5.26 -9.52 3.48
C ASN A 150 4.25 -10.51 2.86
N PRO A 151 4.70 -11.68 2.36
CA PRO A 151 3.87 -12.57 1.55
C PRO A 151 2.70 -13.21 2.33
N GLU A 152 2.76 -13.21 3.66
CA GLU A 152 1.74 -13.78 4.55
C GLU A 152 0.79 -12.72 5.14
N GLU A 153 0.90 -11.45 4.72
CA GLU A 153 0.06 -10.38 5.26
C GLU A 153 -1.21 -10.16 4.39
N PRO A 154 -2.38 -10.65 4.82
CA PRO A 154 -3.59 -10.59 4.02
C PRO A 154 -4.12 -9.17 3.81
N LYS A 155 -3.81 -8.23 4.71
CA LYS A 155 -4.32 -6.85 4.63
C LYS A 155 -3.81 -6.11 3.40
N ILE A 156 -2.61 -6.45 2.90
CA ILE A 156 -2.06 -5.86 1.67
C ILE A 156 -2.96 -6.17 0.47
N PHE A 157 -3.40 -7.42 0.35
CA PHE A 157 -4.29 -7.85 -0.73
C PHE A 157 -5.70 -7.31 -0.56
N VAL A 158 -6.18 -7.19 0.68
CA VAL A 158 -7.46 -6.53 0.98
C VAL A 158 -7.44 -5.07 0.53
N LEU A 159 -6.37 -4.33 0.86
CA LEU A 159 -6.21 -2.93 0.45
C LEU A 159 -6.17 -2.79 -1.07
N ALA A 160 -5.42 -3.67 -1.77
CA ALA A 160 -5.40 -3.68 -3.23
C ALA A 160 -6.81 -3.93 -3.83
N ALA A 161 -7.55 -4.89 -3.28
CA ALA A 161 -8.91 -5.18 -3.70
C ALA A 161 -9.85 -3.98 -3.54
N GLN A 162 -9.78 -3.30 -2.40
CA GLN A 162 -10.58 -2.10 -2.11
C GLN A 162 -10.22 -0.95 -3.05
N LEU A 163 -8.92 -0.69 -3.26
CA LEU A 163 -8.47 0.34 -4.19
C LEU A 163 -8.96 0.08 -5.62
N ILE A 164 -8.89 -1.16 -6.09
CA ILE A 164 -9.39 -1.55 -7.42
C ILE A 164 -10.88 -1.25 -7.52
N ALA A 165 -11.71 -1.74 -6.61
CA ALA A 165 -13.15 -1.53 -6.67
C ALA A 165 -13.51 -0.03 -6.67
N ILE A 166 -12.97 0.75 -5.73
CA ILE A 166 -13.30 2.17 -5.58
C ILE A 166 -12.79 3.00 -6.78
N LYS A 167 -11.55 2.73 -7.22
CA LYS A 167 -10.93 3.55 -8.27
C LYS A 167 -11.47 3.22 -9.65
N THR A 168 -11.75 1.96 -9.96
CA THR A 168 -12.31 1.59 -11.25
C THR A 168 -13.73 2.09 -11.41
N ASP A 169 -14.53 2.13 -10.35
CA ASP A 169 -15.84 2.78 -10.36
C ASP A 169 -15.72 4.25 -10.77
N ARG A 170 -14.82 5.00 -10.14
CA ARG A 170 -14.59 6.42 -10.48
C ARG A 170 -14.02 6.65 -11.88
N ILE A 171 -13.21 5.73 -12.39
CA ILE A 171 -12.55 5.83 -13.69
C ILE A 171 -13.48 5.42 -14.82
N TYR A 172 -14.26 4.36 -14.65
CA TYR A 172 -15.02 3.69 -15.69
C TYR A 172 -16.55 3.73 -15.49
N GLY A 173 -17.03 4.21 -14.34
CA GLY A 173 -18.43 4.20 -13.94
C GLY A 173 -18.94 2.84 -13.48
N ALA A 174 -18.03 1.88 -13.26
CA ALA A 174 -18.33 0.59 -12.67
C ALA A 174 -17.07 -0.01 -12.02
N PRO A 175 -17.19 -0.67 -10.84
CA PRO A 175 -16.09 -1.38 -10.21
C PRO A 175 -15.61 -2.56 -11.06
N ASP A 176 -14.29 -2.79 -11.08
CA ASP A 176 -13.72 -4.04 -11.60
C ASP A 176 -13.84 -5.14 -10.52
N TYR A 177 -15.04 -5.68 -10.40
CA TYR A 177 -15.34 -6.72 -9.42
C TYR A 177 -14.51 -7.98 -9.61
N ALA A 178 -14.20 -8.37 -10.85
CA ALA A 178 -13.44 -9.57 -11.14
C ALA A 178 -12.00 -9.45 -10.60
N LYS A 179 -11.32 -8.34 -10.92
CA LYS A 179 -9.97 -8.08 -10.43
C LYS A 179 -9.96 -7.89 -8.92
N SER A 180 -10.93 -7.17 -8.36
CA SER A 180 -11.05 -6.99 -6.91
C SER A 180 -11.29 -8.33 -6.20
N ALA A 181 -12.18 -9.18 -6.71
CA ALA A 181 -12.44 -10.52 -6.16
C ALA A 181 -11.19 -11.40 -6.18
N ALA A 182 -10.36 -11.33 -7.23
CA ALA A 182 -9.11 -12.07 -7.29
C ALA A 182 -8.14 -11.69 -6.16
N TYR A 183 -8.02 -10.40 -5.84
CA TYR A 183 -7.20 -9.95 -4.71
C TYR A 183 -7.83 -10.34 -3.36
N TYR A 184 -9.15 -10.22 -3.18
CA TYR A 184 -9.82 -10.74 -1.97
C TYR A 184 -9.61 -12.25 -1.81
N ARG A 185 -9.71 -13.02 -2.90
CA ARG A 185 -9.44 -14.44 -2.88
C ARG A 185 -8.04 -14.73 -2.35
N ARG A 186 -7.03 -14.01 -2.86
CA ARG A 186 -5.65 -14.18 -2.40
C ARG A 186 -5.49 -13.82 -0.92
N ALA A 187 -6.13 -12.77 -0.43
CA ALA A 187 -6.17 -12.45 0.99
C ALA A 187 -6.76 -13.61 1.80
N CYS A 188 -7.89 -14.17 1.35
CA CYS A 188 -8.58 -15.28 2.01
C CYS A 188 -7.78 -16.60 2.02
N GLU A 189 -6.78 -16.78 1.16
CA GLU A 189 -5.90 -17.94 1.16
C GLU A 189 -4.85 -17.90 2.28
N LEU A 190 -4.56 -16.71 2.80
CA LEU A 190 -3.54 -16.47 3.80
C LEU A 190 -4.03 -16.70 5.24
N PRO A 191 -3.11 -17.05 6.17
CA PRO A 191 -3.41 -17.09 7.60
C PRO A 191 -3.84 -15.71 8.10
N GLY A 192 -4.78 -15.68 9.04
CA GLY A 192 -5.23 -14.42 9.65
C GLY A 192 -6.07 -13.51 8.76
N ALA A 193 -6.52 -14.00 7.60
CA ALA A 193 -7.42 -13.25 6.72
C ALA A 193 -8.66 -12.76 7.50
N PRO A 194 -9.01 -11.47 7.40
CA PRO A 194 -10.16 -10.93 8.12
C PRO A 194 -11.47 -11.51 7.57
N TRP A 195 -12.42 -11.77 8.46
CA TRP A 195 -13.71 -12.37 8.11
C TRP A 195 -14.45 -11.60 7.00
N PHE A 196 -14.38 -10.27 7.01
CA PHE A 196 -15.05 -9.45 6.00
C PHE A 196 -14.45 -9.63 4.59
N ALA A 197 -13.18 -10.05 4.47
CA ALA A 197 -12.60 -10.34 3.16
C ALA A 197 -13.30 -11.54 2.49
N PHE A 198 -13.65 -12.57 3.26
CA PHE A 198 -14.42 -13.71 2.77
C PHE A 198 -15.83 -13.28 2.36
N ALA A 199 -16.51 -12.47 3.19
CA ALA A 199 -17.83 -11.97 2.89
C ALA A 199 -17.84 -11.10 1.62
N THR A 200 -16.89 -10.16 1.49
CA THR A 200 -16.80 -9.31 0.30
C THR A 200 -16.45 -10.13 -0.94
N TYR A 201 -15.56 -11.12 -0.81
CA TYR A 201 -15.23 -12.05 -1.89
C TYR A 201 -16.48 -12.81 -2.37
N ALA A 202 -17.20 -13.45 -1.46
CA ALA A 202 -18.43 -14.19 -1.78
C ALA A 202 -19.47 -13.29 -2.46
N LYS A 203 -19.72 -12.11 -1.89
CA LYS A 203 -20.63 -11.12 -2.46
C LYS A 203 -20.24 -10.70 -3.87
N PHE A 204 -18.98 -10.33 -4.10
CA PHE A 204 -18.52 -9.87 -5.42
C PHE A 204 -18.65 -10.98 -6.47
N VAL A 205 -18.30 -12.21 -6.10
CA VAL A 205 -18.45 -13.36 -7.02
C VAL A 205 -19.93 -13.69 -7.23
N GLY A 206 -20.73 -13.75 -6.16
CA GLY A 206 -22.14 -14.09 -6.24
C GLY A 206 -22.96 -13.10 -7.08
N GLU A 207 -22.71 -11.80 -6.92
CA GLU A 207 -23.49 -10.77 -7.60
C GLU A 207 -22.92 -10.37 -8.97
N HIS A 208 -21.58 -10.37 -9.12
CA HIS A 208 -20.96 -9.67 -10.25
C HIS A 208 -20.00 -10.51 -11.12
N VAL A 209 -19.53 -11.68 -10.63
CA VAL A 209 -18.55 -12.50 -11.35
C VAL A 209 -19.04 -13.96 -11.47
N PRO A 210 -20.14 -14.22 -12.17
CA PRO A 210 -20.76 -15.54 -12.23
C PRO A 210 -19.84 -16.66 -12.76
N ALA A 211 -18.86 -16.31 -13.60
CA ALA A 211 -17.88 -17.26 -14.10
C ALA A 211 -16.99 -17.87 -12.99
N GLU A 212 -16.80 -17.17 -11.86
CA GLU A 212 -15.98 -17.60 -10.74
C GLU A 212 -16.77 -18.35 -9.65
N ARG A 213 -18.10 -18.41 -9.73
CA ARG A 213 -18.96 -19.00 -8.68
C ARG A 213 -18.57 -20.43 -8.33
N ALA A 214 -18.30 -21.28 -9.31
CA ALA A 214 -17.94 -22.68 -9.05
C ALA A 214 -16.61 -22.78 -8.27
N SER A 215 -15.60 -21.98 -8.66
CA SER A 215 -14.32 -21.90 -7.99
C SER A 215 -14.46 -21.35 -6.56
N ALA A 216 -15.28 -20.31 -6.38
CA ALA A 216 -15.53 -19.70 -5.08
C ALA A 216 -16.26 -20.67 -4.14
N ARG A 217 -17.25 -21.39 -4.64
CA ARG A 217 -17.97 -22.42 -3.89
C ARG A 217 -17.02 -23.51 -3.39
N ALA A 218 -16.24 -24.11 -4.28
CA ALA A 218 -15.25 -25.13 -3.90
C ALA A 218 -14.24 -24.62 -2.85
N PHE A 219 -13.82 -23.36 -2.95
CA PHE A 219 -12.95 -22.75 -1.97
C PHE A 219 -13.62 -22.59 -0.60
N LEU A 220 -14.85 -22.07 -0.54
CA LEU A 220 -15.56 -21.85 0.72
C LEU A 220 -15.97 -23.19 1.37
N GLU A 221 -16.32 -24.22 0.58
CA GLU A 221 -16.56 -25.58 1.06
C GLU A 221 -15.31 -26.16 1.74
N LYS A 222 -14.13 -25.95 1.15
CA LYS A 222 -12.85 -26.35 1.78
C LYS A 222 -12.60 -25.60 3.09
N ARG A 223 -12.95 -24.30 3.17
CA ARG A 223 -12.86 -23.52 4.41
C ARG A 223 -13.87 -23.97 5.45
N LEU A 224 -15.09 -24.29 5.04
CA LEU A 224 -16.13 -24.87 5.91
C LEU A 224 -15.69 -26.21 6.50
N ALA A 225 -15.12 -27.10 5.67
CA ALA A 225 -14.60 -28.39 6.14
C ALA A 225 -13.45 -28.24 7.15
N ALA A 226 -12.62 -27.21 7.01
CA ALA A 226 -11.53 -26.89 7.92
C ALA A 226 -11.95 -26.10 9.16
N ALA A 227 -13.21 -25.64 9.24
CA ALA A 227 -13.74 -24.81 10.33
C ALA A 227 -13.80 -25.60 11.65
N LYS A 228 -13.17 -25.05 12.70
CA LYS A 228 -13.02 -25.70 14.01
C LYS A 228 -14.14 -25.34 14.99
N THR A 229 -14.76 -24.18 14.83
CA THR A 229 -15.78 -23.69 15.77
C THR A 229 -17.17 -23.66 15.13
N PRO A 230 -18.25 -23.79 15.91
CA PRO A 230 -19.61 -23.65 15.38
C PRO A 230 -19.86 -22.31 14.68
N GLY A 231 -19.28 -21.22 15.20
CA GLY A 231 -19.39 -19.89 14.60
C GLY A 231 -18.72 -19.81 13.21
N GLN A 232 -17.52 -20.40 13.04
CA GLN A 232 -16.88 -20.48 11.74
C GLN A 232 -17.69 -21.31 10.74
N LYS A 233 -18.24 -22.45 11.18
CA LYS A 233 -19.08 -23.30 10.33
C LYS A 233 -20.32 -22.55 9.85
N ARG A 234 -21.02 -21.89 10.77
CA ARG A 234 -22.18 -21.06 10.44
C ARG A 234 -21.83 -19.97 9.44
N PHE A 235 -20.77 -19.22 9.70
CA PHE A 235 -20.29 -18.15 8.82
C PHE A 235 -20.04 -18.64 7.39
N PHE A 236 -19.24 -19.71 7.21
CA PHE A 236 -18.98 -20.24 5.86
C PHE A 236 -20.20 -20.86 5.20
N SER A 237 -21.15 -21.44 5.96
CA SER A 237 -22.41 -21.91 5.41
C SER A 237 -23.26 -20.76 4.87
N GLU A 238 -23.37 -19.66 5.61
CA GLU A 238 -24.07 -18.44 5.16
C GLU A 238 -23.46 -17.89 3.87
N LEU A 239 -22.13 -17.82 3.76
CA LEU A 239 -21.46 -17.36 2.53
C LEU A 239 -21.69 -18.28 1.32
N LEU A 240 -21.87 -19.57 1.54
CA LEU A 240 -22.18 -20.53 0.48
C LEU A 240 -23.61 -20.38 -0.05
N GLU A 241 -24.54 -19.87 0.77
CA GLU A 241 -25.90 -19.55 0.37
C GLU A 241 -25.97 -18.26 -0.47
N GLU A 242 -25.03 -17.32 -0.28
CA GLU A 242 -24.93 -16.08 -1.05
C GLU A 242 -24.32 -16.26 -2.46
N LEU A 243 -23.67 -17.40 -2.76
CA LEU A 243 -23.05 -17.75 -4.05
C LEU A 243 -24.03 -18.45 -5.00
#